data_5edec89d6508b0affc6efb8e75ea61ef
#
_entry.id   5edec89d6508b0affc6efb8e75ea61ef
#
_cell.length_a   1.000
_cell.length_b   1.000
_cell.length_c   1.000
_cell.angle_alpha   90.00
_cell.angle_beta   90.00
_cell.angle_gamma   90.00
#
_symmetry.space_group_name_H-M   'P 1'
#
loop_
_entity.id
_entity.type
_entity.pdbx_description
1 polymer ?
#
loop_
_entity_poly.entity_id
_entity_poly.type
_entity_poly.pdbx_seq_one_letter_code
_entity_poly.pdbx_strand_id
1 'polypeptide(L)'
;MTNEKQTYQNQANRMAARKKFLDALQEDQRDALQKSFDAMQNCVWMLNECNDLYVSDVAKLQSAYHELQNIFFEIEPSDWQLERFAEHDVKWPPTPRGRPAKSD
;
A
#
# COMPACT_ATOMS: atom_id res chain seq x y z
N MET A 1 -4.46 -25.51 0.15
CA MET A 1 -4.95 -24.80 -1.02
C MET A 1 -5.52 -23.45 -0.58
N THR A 2 -5.12 -22.41 -1.25
CA THR A 2 -5.53 -21.09 -0.86
C THR A 2 -6.93 -20.78 -1.38
N ASN A 3 -7.79 -20.30 -0.52
CA ASN A 3 -9.12 -19.88 -0.88
C ASN A 3 -9.02 -18.45 -1.44
N GLU A 4 -9.54 -18.24 -2.64
CA GLU A 4 -9.50 -16.91 -3.26
C GLU A 4 -10.19 -15.86 -2.39
N LYS A 5 -11.32 -16.22 -1.82
CA LYS A 5 -12.04 -15.30 -0.94
C LYS A 5 -11.17 -14.89 0.24
N GLN A 6 -10.42 -15.84 0.80
CA GLN A 6 -9.53 -15.54 1.91
C GLN A 6 -8.41 -14.60 1.47
N THR A 7 -7.90 -14.80 0.28
CA THR A 7 -6.85 -13.95 -0.24
C THR A 7 -7.33 -12.52 -0.41
N TYR A 8 -8.50 -12.33 -0.99
CA TYR A 8 -9.06 -11.00 -1.17
C TYR A 8 -9.41 -10.36 0.17
N GLN A 9 -9.89 -11.16 1.11
CA GLN A 9 -10.20 -10.62 2.44
C GLN A 9 -8.92 -10.15 3.13
N ASN A 10 -7.84 -10.89 3.00
CA ASN A 10 -6.57 -10.47 3.56
C ASN A 10 -6.07 -9.18 2.93
N GLN A 11 -6.23 -9.06 1.63
CA GLN A 11 -5.83 -7.84 0.93
C GLN A 11 -6.66 -6.65 1.41
N ALA A 12 -7.97 -6.83 1.54
CA ALA A 12 -8.84 -5.77 2.02
C ALA A 12 -8.46 -5.36 3.44
N ASN A 13 -8.14 -6.33 4.28
CA ASN A 13 -7.73 -6.05 5.65
C ASN A 13 -6.45 -5.22 5.68
N ARG A 14 -5.48 -5.53 4.82
CA ARG A 14 -4.24 -4.77 4.77
C ARG A 14 -4.48 -3.35 4.31
N MET A 15 -5.31 -3.18 3.29
CA MET A 15 -5.61 -1.85 2.78
C MET A 15 -6.30 -1.01 3.86
N ALA A 16 -7.20 -1.63 4.59
CA ALA A 16 -7.88 -0.92 5.67
C ALA A 16 -6.91 -0.51 6.77
N ALA A 17 -5.96 -1.38 7.09
CA ALA A 17 -4.97 -1.07 8.11
C ALA A 17 -4.08 0.10 7.68
N ARG A 18 -3.67 0.10 6.40
CA ARG A 18 -2.86 1.19 5.88
C ARG A 18 -3.61 2.50 5.89
N LYS A 19 -4.87 2.47 5.49
CA LYS A 19 -5.69 3.67 5.50
C LYS A 19 -5.83 4.20 6.92
N LYS A 20 -6.05 3.32 7.87
CA LYS A 20 -6.17 3.72 9.26
C LYS A 20 -4.89 4.39 9.75
N PHE A 21 -3.74 3.84 9.36
CA PHE A 21 -2.46 4.43 9.72
C PHE A 21 -2.33 5.83 9.15
N LEU A 22 -2.63 5.98 7.86
CA LEU A 22 -2.51 7.29 7.22
C LEU A 22 -3.48 8.30 7.79
N ASP A 23 -4.70 7.86 8.09
CA ASP A 23 -5.68 8.76 8.66
C ASP A 23 -5.30 9.22 10.07
N ALA A 24 -4.50 8.43 10.77
CA ALA A 24 -4.05 8.78 12.10
C ALA A 24 -2.89 9.77 12.09
N LEU A 25 -2.24 9.94 10.94
CA LEU A 25 -1.12 10.88 10.83
C LEU A 25 -1.63 12.31 10.82
N GLN A 26 -0.87 13.17 11.45
CA GLN A 26 -1.14 14.60 11.35
C GLN A 26 -0.68 15.12 10.01
N GLU A 27 -1.17 16.29 9.64
CA GLU A 27 -0.88 16.82 8.32
C GLU A 27 0.61 16.98 8.09
N ASP A 28 1.33 17.48 9.09
CA ASP A 28 2.77 17.66 8.94
C ASP A 28 3.49 16.34 8.83
N GLN A 29 2.99 15.28 9.48
CA GLN A 29 3.55 13.95 9.37
C GLN A 29 3.33 13.37 7.99
N ARG A 30 2.15 13.60 7.42
CA ARG A 30 1.87 13.14 6.06
C ARG A 30 2.77 13.84 5.06
N ASP A 31 2.96 15.14 5.24
CA ASP A 31 3.85 15.90 4.36
C ASP A 31 5.28 15.38 4.45
N ALA A 32 5.73 15.09 5.66
CA ALA A 32 7.08 14.56 5.85
C ALA A 32 7.23 13.21 5.16
N LEU A 33 6.21 12.37 5.25
CA LEU A 33 6.24 11.07 4.60
C LEU A 33 6.32 11.24 3.08
N GLN A 34 5.49 12.13 2.53
CA GLN A 34 5.51 12.38 1.08
C GLN A 34 6.86 12.91 0.64
N LYS A 35 7.42 13.85 1.39
CA LYS A 35 8.72 14.40 1.05
C LYS A 35 9.81 13.34 1.10
N SER A 36 9.68 12.40 2.03
CA SER A 36 10.63 11.30 2.12
C SER A 36 10.59 10.44 0.86
N PHE A 37 9.40 10.16 0.37
CA PHE A 37 9.27 9.38 -0.86
C PHE A 37 9.79 10.15 -2.07
N ASP A 38 9.56 11.45 -2.11
CA ASP A 38 10.09 12.27 -3.19
C ASP A 38 11.62 12.26 -3.18
N ALA A 39 12.20 12.34 -2.00
CA ALA A 39 13.66 12.29 -1.88
C ALA A 39 14.20 10.94 -2.32
N MET A 40 13.50 9.86 -1.96
CA MET A 40 13.91 8.53 -2.39
C MET A 40 13.86 8.39 -3.90
N GLN A 41 12.83 8.94 -4.53
CA GLN A 41 12.72 8.88 -5.98
C GLN A 41 13.88 9.64 -6.64
N ASN A 42 14.20 10.79 -6.09
CA ASN A 42 15.35 11.56 -6.62
C ASN A 42 16.62 10.76 -6.49
N CYS A 43 16.80 10.06 -5.38
CA CYS A 43 17.99 9.23 -5.20
C CYS A 43 18.04 8.12 -6.24
N VAL A 44 16.91 7.49 -6.52
CA VAL A 44 16.87 6.43 -7.52
C VAL A 44 17.26 6.99 -8.88
N TRP A 45 16.76 8.16 -9.23
CA TRP A 45 17.12 8.77 -10.50
C TRP A 45 18.61 9.06 -10.58
N MET A 46 19.19 9.60 -9.50
CA MET A 46 20.62 9.88 -9.48
C MET A 46 21.42 8.60 -9.61
N LEU A 47 20.99 7.55 -8.93
CA LEU A 47 21.69 6.27 -9.03
C LEU A 47 21.56 5.69 -10.43
N ASN A 48 20.44 5.93 -11.09
CA ASN A 48 20.23 5.43 -12.44
C ASN A 48 21.19 6.07 -13.43
N GLU A 49 21.66 7.27 -13.13
CA GLU A 49 22.62 7.95 -13.96
C GLU A 49 24.06 7.60 -13.61
N CYS A 50 24.24 6.79 -12.59
CA CYS A 50 25.58 6.41 -12.13
C CYS A 50 26.04 5.19 -12.90
N ASN A 51 27.17 5.31 -13.59
CA ASN A 51 27.68 4.22 -14.40
C ASN A 51 28.33 3.12 -13.57
N ASP A 52 28.48 3.33 -12.28
CA ASP A 52 29.11 2.36 -11.42
C ASP A 52 28.14 1.30 -10.89
N LEU A 53 26.84 1.47 -11.14
CA LEU A 53 25.85 0.54 -10.66
C LEU A 53 25.32 -0.33 -11.79
N TYR A 54 24.99 -1.55 -11.44
CA TYR A 54 24.36 -2.43 -12.41
C TYR A 54 22.91 -2.02 -12.60
N VAL A 55 22.46 -2.16 -13.85
CA VAL A 55 21.07 -1.83 -14.18
C VAL A 55 20.09 -2.62 -13.32
N SER A 56 20.43 -3.88 -13.05
CA SER A 56 19.52 -4.72 -12.24
C SER A 56 19.40 -4.19 -10.82
N ASP A 57 20.45 -3.63 -10.26
CA ASP A 57 20.39 -3.09 -8.91
C ASP A 57 19.50 -1.85 -8.86
N VAL A 58 19.65 -0.99 -9.87
CA VAL A 58 18.82 0.22 -9.95
C VAL A 58 17.35 -0.18 -10.13
N ALA A 59 17.09 -1.18 -10.95
CA ALA A 59 15.73 -1.65 -11.17
C ALA A 59 15.10 -2.16 -9.87
N LYS A 60 15.88 -2.86 -9.06
CA LYS A 60 15.38 -3.36 -7.78
C LYS A 60 15.03 -2.22 -6.84
N LEU A 61 15.88 -1.21 -6.79
CA LEU A 61 15.62 -0.05 -5.94
C LEU A 61 14.35 0.67 -6.39
N GLN A 62 14.20 0.84 -7.69
CA GLN A 62 13.03 1.51 -8.23
C GLN A 62 11.76 0.71 -7.92
N SER A 63 11.82 -0.59 -8.06
CA SER A 63 10.67 -1.44 -7.74
C SER A 63 10.30 -1.33 -6.27
N ALA A 64 11.30 -1.34 -5.40
CA ALA A 64 11.05 -1.20 -3.97
C ALA A 64 10.40 0.13 -3.65
N TYR A 65 10.86 1.20 -4.27
CA TYR A 65 10.28 2.52 -4.08
C TYR A 65 8.81 2.52 -4.49
N HIS A 66 8.52 1.95 -5.66
CA HIS A 66 7.14 1.92 -6.15
C HIS A 66 6.24 1.10 -5.23
N GLU A 67 6.75 -0.01 -4.71
CA GLU A 67 5.97 -0.82 -3.80
C GLU A 67 5.65 -0.07 -2.52
N LEU A 68 6.64 0.64 -1.99
CA LEU A 68 6.42 1.45 -0.80
C LEU A 68 5.40 2.54 -1.05
N GLN A 69 5.50 3.19 -2.20
CA GLN A 69 4.57 4.24 -2.54
C GLN A 69 3.14 3.68 -2.63
N ASN A 70 2.99 2.52 -3.24
CA ASN A 70 1.68 1.89 -3.36
C ASN A 70 1.12 1.53 -2.00
N ILE A 71 2.00 1.09 -1.09
CA ILE A 71 1.55 0.75 0.24
C ILE A 71 0.94 1.95 0.96
N PHE A 72 1.52 3.13 0.77
CA PHE A 72 1.13 4.27 1.56
C PHE A 72 0.21 5.24 0.84
N PHE A 73 0.18 5.23 -0.48
CA PHE A 73 -0.58 6.26 -1.21
C PHE A 73 -1.63 5.72 -2.15
N GLU A 74 -1.60 4.44 -2.44
CA GLU A 74 -2.64 3.83 -3.26
C GLU A 74 -3.44 2.87 -2.40
N ILE A 75 -4.13 3.45 -1.43
CA ILE A 75 -4.82 2.65 -0.42
C ILE A 75 -6.29 2.45 -0.73
N GLU A 76 -6.85 3.26 -1.61
CA GLU A 76 -8.25 3.07 -1.98
C GLU A 76 -8.31 2.08 -3.12
N PRO A 77 -9.13 1.07 -3.01
CA PRO A 77 -9.24 0.09 -4.09
C PRO A 77 -9.84 0.72 -5.33
N SER A 78 -9.35 0.30 -6.48
CA SER A 78 -9.92 0.75 -7.73
C SER A 78 -11.29 0.09 -7.94
N ASP A 79 -12.04 0.60 -8.92
CA ASP A 79 -13.34 0.01 -9.22
C ASP A 79 -13.18 -1.47 -9.56
N TRP A 80 -12.13 -1.81 -10.28
CA TRP A 80 -11.88 -3.19 -10.63
C TRP A 80 -11.67 -4.05 -9.38
N GLN A 81 -10.91 -3.53 -8.42
CA GLN A 81 -10.68 -4.27 -7.19
C GLN A 81 -11.97 -4.42 -6.38
N LEU A 82 -12.79 -3.39 -6.36
CA LEU A 82 -14.06 -3.46 -5.65
C LEU A 82 -14.98 -4.51 -6.27
N GLU A 83 -14.96 -4.61 -7.59
CA GLU A 83 -15.73 -5.64 -8.26
C GLU A 83 -15.26 -7.03 -7.87
N ARG A 84 -13.95 -7.21 -7.81
CA ARG A 84 -13.39 -8.50 -7.39
C ARG A 84 -13.76 -8.83 -5.96
N PHE A 85 -13.70 -7.83 -5.09
CA PHE A 85 -14.12 -8.04 -3.70
C PHE A 85 -15.57 -8.48 -3.64
N ALA A 86 -16.42 -7.84 -4.42
CA ALA A 86 -17.85 -8.20 -4.41
C ALA A 86 -18.07 -9.61 -4.94
N GLU A 87 -17.34 -10.00 -5.97
CA GLU A 87 -17.47 -11.35 -6.51
C GLU A 87 -17.14 -12.40 -5.48
N HIS A 88 -16.27 -12.08 -4.54
CA HIS A 88 -15.85 -13.00 -3.50
C HIS A 88 -16.49 -12.70 -2.17
N ASP A 89 -17.55 -11.87 -2.19
CA ASP A 89 -18.32 -11.58 -0.99
C ASP A 89 -17.46 -10.91 0.09
N VAL A 90 -16.53 -10.08 -0.35
CA VAL A 90 -15.66 -9.32 0.55
C VAL A 90 -16.16 -7.89 0.60
N LYS A 91 -16.29 -7.36 1.79
CA LYS A 91 -16.77 -5.99 1.99
C LYS A 91 -15.62 -5.02 2.15
N TRP A 92 -15.78 -3.84 1.63
CA TRP A 92 -14.80 -2.79 1.80
C TRP A 92 -15.46 -1.57 2.43
N PRO A 93 -14.90 -1.01 3.48
CA PRO A 93 -13.75 -1.58 4.22
C PRO A 93 -14.15 -2.80 5.04
N PRO A 94 -13.20 -3.70 5.28
CA PRO A 94 -13.54 -4.92 5.99
C PRO A 94 -13.79 -4.66 7.46
N THR A 95 -14.61 -5.53 8.05
CA THR A 95 -14.88 -5.46 9.47
C THR A 95 -13.66 -5.96 10.23
N PRO A 96 -13.25 -5.28 11.30
CA PRO A 96 -12.12 -5.77 12.10
C PRO A 96 -12.39 -7.16 12.61
N ARG A 97 -11.35 -8.02 12.46
CA ARG A 97 -11.51 -9.37 12.83
C ARG A 97 -11.33 -9.57 14.31
N GLY A 98 -12.07 -10.48 14.90
CA GLY A 98 -11.90 -10.80 16.30
C GLY A 98 -12.39 -9.75 17.26
N ARG A 99 -13.03 -8.72 16.80
CA ARG A 99 -13.52 -7.73 17.63
C ARG A 99 -14.98 -7.83 17.64
N PRO A 100 -15.59 -8.14 18.70
CA PRO A 100 -17.02 -8.09 18.74
C PRO A 100 -17.42 -6.68 18.52
N ALA A 101 -18.44 -6.63 17.85
CA ALA A 101 -18.95 -5.36 17.61
C ALA A 101 -19.17 -4.75 18.93
N LYS A 102 -18.75 -3.89 19.25
CA LYS A 102 -18.79 -3.41 20.36
C LYS A 102 -19.91 -2.97 20.61
N SER A 103 -20.40 -3.25 21.01
CA SER A 103 -21.42 -2.90 21.17
C SER A 103 -21.45 -2.10 21.98
N ASP A 104 -21.23 -1.85 22.12
CA ASP A 104 -21.17 -1.20 22.76
C ASP A 104 -21.65 -0.88 22.89
#